data_c1e299de7273bddb66d8a3f12fee5949
#
_entry.id   c1e299de7273bddb66d8a3f12fee5949
#
_cell.length_a   1.000
_cell.length_b   1.000
_cell.length_c   1.000
_cell.angle_alpha   90.00
_cell.angle_beta   90.00
_cell.angle_gamma   90.00
#
_symmetry.space_group_name_H-M   'P 1'
#
loop_
_entity.id
_entity.type
_entity.pdbx_description
1 polymer ?
#
loop_
_entity_poly.entity_id
_entity_poly.type
_entity_poly.pdbx_seq_one_letter_code
_entity_poly.pdbx_strand_id
1 'polypeptide(L)'
;TIFTSNDIVILTFTPFIIYLSKKGKINPIPYLIMEFVAGNSFSMLLEIGNPTNIFLSLAYNISFLEYLLSMALPSLLIGMSSLLVLLFLFRKDLKKPILDFDVAPHPIEDPLLMWVSLVHLAVTIVLLALANFLGFEMWLITAIFALTMTLFLAVYSLIKKKNHIGHTFIRLPSSLIPF
;
A
#
# COMPACT_ATOMS: atom_id res chain seq x y z
N THR A 1 -1.56 -2.23 -2.48
CA THR A 1 -1.63 -3.41 -1.59
C THR A 1 -0.50 -4.39 -1.80
N ILE A 2 0.01 -4.58 -3.02
CA ILE A 2 1.12 -5.51 -3.28
C ILE A 2 2.39 -5.07 -2.53
N PHE A 3 2.72 -3.78 -2.55
CA PHE A 3 3.96 -3.24 -1.98
C PHE A 3 3.78 -2.53 -0.63
N THR A 4 2.57 -2.50 -0.11
CA THR A 4 2.25 -1.88 1.18
C THR A 4 1.22 -2.74 1.89
N SER A 5 1.13 -2.63 3.22
CA SER A 5 0.14 -3.35 3.99
C SER A 5 -1.29 -2.97 3.55
N ASN A 6 -2.20 -3.94 3.56
CA ASN A 6 -3.62 -3.73 3.27
C ASN A 6 -4.23 -2.62 4.12
N ASP A 7 -3.82 -2.52 5.40
CA ASP A 7 -4.34 -1.52 6.34
C ASP A 7 -3.98 -0.10 5.90
N ILE A 8 -2.73 0.12 5.46
CA ILE A 8 -2.29 1.44 4.95
C ILE A 8 -3.11 1.84 3.73
N VAL A 9 -3.37 0.90 2.82
CA VAL A 9 -4.15 1.18 1.62
C VAL A 9 -5.58 1.55 1.99
N ILE A 10 -6.25 0.75 2.84
CA ILE A 10 -7.61 1.01 3.28
C ILE A 10 -7.70 2.36 4.00
N LEU A 11 -6.81 2.65 4.95
CA LEU A 11 -6.80 3.92 5.67
C LEU A 11 -6.56 5.14 4.77
N THR A 12 -5.80 4.97 3.69
CA THR A 12 -5.46 6.06 2.77
C THR A 12 -6.54 6.29 1.72
N PHE A 13 -7.05 5.22 1.10
CA PHE A 13 -7.98 5.33 -0.01
C PHE A 13 -9.43 5.48 0.43
N THR A 14 -9.85 4.94 1.58
CA THR A 14 -11.22 5.10 2.09
C THR A 14 -11.67 6.58 2.17
N PRO A 15 -10.91 7.50 2.81
CA PRO A 15 -11.28 8.92 2.82
C PRO A 15 -11.33 9.54 1.43
N PHE A 16 -10.42 9.14 0.54
CA PHE A 16 -10.37 9.60 -0.84
C PHE A 16 -11.60 9.15 -1.64
N ILE A 17 -11.97 7.87 -1.53
CA ILE A 17 -13.19 7.31 -2.16
C ILE A 17 -14.44 8.04 -1.66
N ILE A 18 -14.56 8.25 -0.33
CA ILE A 18 -15.70 8.97 0.26
C ILE A 18 -15.76 10.41 -0.27
N TYR A 19 -14.61 11.10 -0.34
CA TYR A 19 -14.54 12.46 -0.86
C TYR A 19 -14.99 12.55 -2.33
N LEU A 20 -14.42 11.67 -3.19
CA LEU A 20 -14.79 11.62 -4.61
C LEU A 20 -16.26 11.26 -4.80
N SER A 21 -16.76 10.29 -4.04
CA SER A 21 -18.15 9.85 -4.13
C SER A 21 -19.13 10.96 -3.75
N LYS A 22 -18.82 11.72 -2.70
CA LYS A 22 -19.61 12.89 -2.31
C LYS A 22 -19.62 13.96 -3.40
N LYS A 23 -18.45 14.27 -3.97
CA LYS A 23 -18.34 15.26 -5.06
C LYS A 23 -19.05 14.80 -6.33
N GLY A 24 -18.84 13.56 -6.74
CA GLY A 24 -19.45 12.98 -7.93
C GLY A 24 -20.91 12.57 -7.76
N LYS A 25 -21.48 12.72 -6.55
CA LYS A 25 -22.85 12.31 -6.18
C LYS A 25 -23.15 10.85 -6.53
N ILE A 26 -22.18 9.98 -6.31
CA ILE A 26 -22.28 8.53 -6.51
C ILE A 26 -22.31 7.79 -5.18
N ASN A 27 -22.83 6.56 -5.21
CA ASN A 27 -22.84 5.70 -4.03
C ASN A 27 -21.39 5.21 -3.72
N PRO A 28 -20.83 5.50 -2.55
CA PRO A 28 -19.47 5.08 -2.19
C PRO A 28 -19.34 3.57 -1.93
N ILE A 29 -20.43 2.89 -1.55
CA ILE A 29 -20.41 1.50 -1.05
C ILE A 29 -19.74 0.53 -2.04
N PRO A 30 -20.06 0.51 -3.35
CA PRO A 30 -19.40 -0.38 -4.30
C PRO A 30 -17.88 -0.21 -4.32
N TYR A 31 -17.41 1.03 -4.30
CA TYR A 31 -15.99 1.36 -4.37
C TYR A 31 -15.26 0.98 -3.08
N LEU A 32 -15.88 1.20 -1.91
CA LEU A 32 -15.32 0.82 -0.61
C LEU A 32 -15.23 -0.71 -0.46
N ILE A 33 -16.25 -1.44 -0.92
CA ILE A 33 -16.21 -2.91 -0.90
C ILE A 33 -15.12 -3.42 -1.85
N MET A 34 -15.01 -2.82 -3.05
CA MET A 34 -13.95 -3.18 -4.01
C MET A 34 -12.56 -2.89 -3.45
N GLU A 35 -12.37 -1.74 -2.80
CA GLU A 35 -11.12 -1.39 -2.12
C GLU A 35 -10.76 -2.42 -1.05
N PHE A 36 -11.69 -2.72 -0.14
CA PHE A 36 -11.49 -3.68 0.95
C PHE A 36 -11.14 -5.08 0.42
N VAL A 37 -11.88 -5.58 -0.56
CA VAL A 37 -11.63 -6.91 -1.14
C VAL A 37 -10.31 -6.93 -1.90
N ALA A 38 -10.01 -5.92 -2.72
CA ALA A 38 -8.75 -5.83 -3.43
C ALA A 38 -7.55 -5.68 -2.45
N GLY A 39 -7.72 -4.89 -1.38
CA GLY A 39 -6.75 -4.74 -0.32
C GLY A 39 -6.34 -6.07 0.28
N ASN A 40 -7.30 -6.88 0.66
CA ASN A 40 -7.05 -8.18 1.28
C ASN A 40 -6.59 -9.25 0.27
N SER A 41 -7.17 -9.30 -0.93
CA SER A 41 -6.82 -10.31 -1.92
C SER A 41 -5.40 -10.16 -2.47
N PHE A 42 -5.00 -8.94 -2.80
CA PHE A 42 -3.68 -8.70 -3.37
C PHE A 42 -2.56 -8.51 -2.32
N SER A 43 -2.90 -8.29 -1.05
CA SER A 43 -1.90 -8.28 0.03
C SER A 43 -1.32 -9.66 0.31
N MET A 44 -1.98 -10.73 -0.15
CA MET A 44 -1.47 -12.10 -0.02
C MET A 44 -0.31 -12.40 -0.97
N LEU A 45 -0.09 -11.58 -2.01
CA LEU A 45 0.92 -11.83 -3.03
C LEU A 45 2.34 -11.77 -2.48
N LEU A 46 2.62 -10.80 -1.62
CA LEU A 46 3.93 -10.65 -1.00
C LEU A 46 3.84 -10.87 0.52
N GLU A 47 4.91 -11.42 1.06
CA GLU A 47 5.05 -11.59 2.50
C GLU A 47 4.82 -10.30 3.27
N ILE A 48 5.38 -9.19 2.79
CA ILE A 48 5.26 -7.85 3.41
C ILE A 48 3.86 -7.22 3.29
N GLY A 49 2.96 -7.80 2.52
CA GLY A 49 1.62 -7.25 2.26
C GLY A 49 0.68 -7.33 3.48
N ASN A 50 0.99 -8.20 4.45
CA ASN A 50 0.19 -8.36 5.67
C ASN A 50 1.07 -8.90 6.81
N PRO A 51 0.94 -8.39 8.06
CA PRO A 51 1.66 -8.93 9.22
C PRO A 51 1.48 -10.44 9.43
N THR A 52 0.30 -10.98 9.12
CA THR A 52 0.03 -12.42 9.21
C THR A 52 0.92 -13.23 8.26
N ASN A 53 1.15 -12.73 7.06
CA ASN A 53 2.03 -13.38 6.08
C ASN A 53 3.46 -13.45 6.60
N ILE A 54 3.96 -12.33 7.15
CA ILE A 54 5.30 -12.25 7.76
C ILE A 54 5.42 -13.27 8.90
N PHE A 55 4.41 -13.31 9.78
CA PHE A 55 4.40 -14.26 10.89
C PHE A 55 4.47 -15.73 10.43
N LEU A 56 3.67 -16.08 9.42
CA LEU A 56 3.67 -17.45 8.87
C LEU A 56 5.00 -17.80 8.21
N SER A 57 5.55 -16.89 7.40
CA SER A 57 6.84 -17.12 6.76
C SER A 57 7.96 -17.34 7.77
N LEU A 58 7.98 -16.53 8.82
CA LEU A 58 8.96 -16.69 9.91
C LEU A 58 8.76 -18.00 10.68
N ALA A 59 7.52 -18.36 11.01
CA ALA A 59 7.21 -19.57 11.78
C ALA A 59 7.60 -20.86 11.04
N TYR A 60 7.51 -20.86 9.72
CA TYR A 60 7.79 -22.02 8.87
C TYR A 60 9.12 -21.90 8.10
N ASN A 61 9.91 -20.86 8.34
CA ASN A 61 11.17 -20.58 7.65
C ASN A 61 11.03 -20.54 6.12
N ILE A 62 9.90 -19.97 5.62
CA ILE A 62 9.62 -19.81 4.20
C ILE A 62 10.39 -18.58 3.70
N SER A 63 11.13 -18.74 2.62
CA SER A 63 11.85 -17.62 2.02
C SER A 63 10.91 -16.67 1.29
N PHE A 64 11.30 -15.40 1.17
CA PHE A 64 10.52 -14.40 0.43
C PHE A 64 10.18 -14.85 -1.00
N LEU A 65 11.16 -15.42 -1.72
CA LEU A 65 10.95 -15.89 -3.09
C LEU A 65 10.02 -17.11 -3.14
N GLU A 66 10.18 -18.04 -2.23
CA GLU A 66 9.32 -19.21 -2.11
C GLU A 66 7.88 -18.82 -1.79
N TYR A 67 7.68 -17.87 -0.86
CA TYR A 67 6.38 -17.30 -0.56
C TYR A 67 5.76 -16.67 -1.81
N LEU A 68 6.49 -15.79 -2.50
CA LEU A 68 6.02 -15.13 -3.71
C LEU A 68 5.59 -16.15 -4.79
N LEU A 69 6.42 -17.14 -5.08
CA LEU A 69 6.11 -18.16 -6.10
C LEU A 69 4.90 -19.02 -5.72
N SER A 70 4.73 -19.34 -4.44
CA SER A 70 3.60 -20.13 -3.93
C SER A 70 2.29 -19.32 -3.94
N MET A 71 2.35 -18.02 -3.63
CA MET A 71 1.17 -17.17 -3.47
C MET A 71 0.80 -16.36 -4.72
N ALA A 72 1.66 -16.31 -5.74
CA ALA A 72 1.40 -15.54 -6.96
C ALA A 72 0.11 -15.99 -7.66
N LEU A 73 0.00 -17.29 -7.96
CA LEU A 73 -1.17 -17.83 -8.65
C LEU A 73 -2.45 -17.75 -7.79
N PRO A 74 -2.47 -18.19 -6.51
CA PRO A 74 -3.65 -18.04 -5.65
C PRO A 74 -4.11 -16.59 -5.52
N SER A 75 -3.22 -15.65 -5.28
CA SER A 75 -3.56 -14.22 -5.12
C SER A 75 -4.17 -13.64 -6.39
N LEU A 76 -3.62 -13.96 -7.55
CA LEU A 76 -4.16 -13.51 -8.83
C LEU A 76 -5.54 -14.10 -9.09
N LEU A 77 -5.72 -15.41 -8.85
CA LEU A 77 -7.01 -16.07 -9.05
C LEU A 77 -8.10 -15.50 -8.12
N ILE A 78 -7.78 -15.33 -6.83
CA ILE A 78 -8.70 -14.75 -5.86
C ILE A 78 -9.00 -13.30 -6.21
N GLY A 79 -7.99 -12.50 -6.51
CA GLY A 79 -8.16 -11.09 -6.87
C GLY A 79 -9.02 -10.91 -8.13
N MET A 80 -8.73 -11.67 -9.19
CA MET A 80 -9.49 -11.59 -10.43
C MET A 80 -10.93 -12.11 -10.30
N SER A 81 -11.12 -13.24 -9.64
CA SER A 81 -12.48 -13.77 -9.40
C SER A 81 -13.31 -12.83 -8.53
N SER A 82 -12.74 -12.30 -7.48
CA SER A 82 -13.39 -11.29 -6.63
C SER A 82 -13.77 -10.04 -7.43
N LEU A 83 -12.85 -9.53 -8.26
CA LEU A 83 -13.11 -8.38 -9.13
C LEU A 83 -14.29 -8.64 -10.06
N LEU A 84 -14.30 -9.79 -10.75
CA LEU A 84 -15.40 -10.17 -11.66
C LEU A 84 -16.74 -10.25 -10.94
N VAL A 85 -16.77 -10.88 -9.75
CA VAL A 85 -18.00 -10.98 -8.93
C VAL A 85 -18.48 -9.59 -8.52
N LEU A 86 -17.59 -8.72 -8.05
CA LEU A 86 -17.95 -7.37 -7.62
C LEU A 86 -18.42 -6.49 -8.80
N LEU A 87 -17.77 -6.58 -9.94
CA LEU A 87 -18.21 -5.90 -11.17
C LEU A 87 -19.60 -6.36 -11.61
N PHE A 88 -19.89 -7.65 -11.48
CA PHE A 88 -21.23 -8.18 -11.78
C PHE A 88 -22.27 -7.70 -10.76
N LEU A 89 -22.00 -7.76 -9.47
CA LEU A 89 -22.89 -7.34 -8.39
C LEU A 89 -23.22 -5.85 -8.47
N PHE A 90 -22.20 -5.02 -8.66
CA PHE A 90 -22.33 -3.56 -8.66
C PHE A 90 -22.46 -2.93 -10.05
N ARG A 91 -22.67 -3.73 -11.09
CA ARG A 91 -22.78 -3.26 -12.49
C ARG A 91 -23.75 -2.10 -12.71
N LYS A 92 -24.84 -2.03 -11.93
CA LYS A 92 -25.84 -0.96 -12.04
C LYS A 92 -25.32 0.35 -11.43
N ASP A 93 -24.63 0.27 -10.31
CA ASP A 93 -24.08 1.44 -9.64
C ASP A 93 -22.86 1.99 -10.38
N LEU A 94 -22.01 1.11 -10.90
CA LEU A 94 -20.82 1.49 -11.68
C LEU A 94 -21.14 2.13 -13.04
N LYS A 95 -22.34 1.90 -13.59
CA LYS A 95 -22.80 2.53 -14.83
C LYS A 95 -23.40 3.92 -14.63
N LYS A 96 -23.63 4.36 -13.38
CA LYS A 96 -24.16 5.70 -13.12
C LYS A 96 -23.13 6.74 -13.52
N PRO A 97 -23.56 7.81 -14.23
CA PRO A 97 -22.64 8.87 -14.61
C PRO A 97 -22.11 9.56 -13.35
N ILE A 98 -20.82 9.78 -13.33
CA ILE A 98 -20.18 10.64 -12.32
C ILE A 98 -20.43 12.07 -12.76
N LEU A 99 -20.99 12.89 -11.89
CA LEU A 99 -21.15 14.31 -12.20
C LEU A 99 -19.77 14.95 -12.37
N ASP A 100 -19.66 15.72 -13.43
CA ASP A 100 -18.43 16.42 -13.76
C ASP A 100 -18.11 17.40 -12.63
N PHE A 101 -16.98 17.24 -12.01
CA PHE A 101 -16.45 18.17 -11.02
C PHE A 101 -14.99 18.44 -11.36
N ASP A 102 -14.66 19.72 -11.36
CA ASP A 102 -13.32 20.17 -11.64
C ASP A 102 -12.38 19.67 -10.50
N VAL A 103 -11.65 18.61 -10.79
CA VAL A 103 -10.52 18.21 -9.95
C VAL A 103 -9.34 18.99 -10.50
N ALA A 104 -9.09 20.15 -9.91
CA ALA A 104 -7.87 20.88 -10.24
C ALA A 104 -6.69 19.90 -10.07
N PRO A 105 -5.90 19.68 -11.12
CA PRO A 105 -4.75 18.81 -11.03
C PRO A 105 -3.82 19.41 -9.97
N HIS A 106 -3.70 18.75 -8.82
CA HIS A 106 -2.67 19.12 -7.86
C HIS A 106 -1.35 18.63 -8.42
N PRO A 107 -0.46 19.53 -8.84
CA PRO A 107 0.87 19.12 -9.27
C PRO A 107 1.56 18.41 -8.11
N ILE A 108 2.38 17.42 -8.44
CA ILE A 108 3.20 16.73 -7.44
C ILE A 108 4.07 17.80 -6.77
N GLU A 109 3.80 18.09 -5.50
CA GLU A 109 4.47 19.17 -4.77
C GLU A 109 5.98 18.99 -4.73
N ASP A 110 6.44 17.73 -4.71
CA ASP A 110 7.85 17.39 -4.59
C ASP A 110 8.22 16.15 -5.42
N PRO A 111 8.51 16.34 -6.73
CA PRO A 111 8.88 15.24 -7.62
C PRO A 111 10.14 14.48 -7.17
N LEU A 112 11.12 15.20 -6.57
CA LEU A 112 12.35 14.58 -6.07
C LEU A 112 12.03 13.59 -4.95
N LEU A 113 11.24 14.03 -3.97
CA LEU A 113 10.83 13.16 -2.86
C LEU A 113 10.06 11.93 -3.35
N MET A 114 9.17 12.11 -4.33
CA MET A 114 8.43 11.01 -4.95
C MET A 114 9.37 9.98 -5.57
N TRP A 115 10.30 10.43 -6.43
CA TRP A 115 11.23 9.52 -7.12
C TRP A 115 12.18 8.82 -6.15
N VAL A 116 12.73 9.54 -5.17
CA VAL A 116 13.60 8.93 -4.14
C VAL A 116 12.85 7.86 -3.37
N SER A 117 11.59 8.12 -2.96
CA SER A 117 10.77 7.13 -2.25
C SER A 117 10.47 5.90 -3.10
N LEU A 118 10.15 6.08 -4.38
CA LEU A 118 9.88 4.97 -5.31
C LEU A 118 11.13 4.11 -5.54
N VAL A 119 12.29 4.73 -5.79
CA VAL A 119 13.56 4.01 -5.98
C VAL A 119 13.93 3.27 -4.70
N HIS A 120 13.80 3.93 -3.55
CA HIS A 120 14.08 3.33 -2.25
C HIS A 120 13.22 2.08 -2.00
N LEU A 121 11.91 2.19 -2.26
CA LEU A 121 10.99 1.06 -2.17
C LEU A 121 11.37 -0.08 -3.12
N ALA A 122 11.67 0.25 -4.38
CA ALA A 122 12.06 -0.75 -5.38
C ALA A 122 13.33 -1.51 -4.96
N VAL A 123 14.35 -0.79 -4.48
CA VAL A 123 15.59 -1.40 -3.99
C VAL A 123 15.32 -2.29 -2.76
N THR A 124 14.45 -1.83 -1.85
CA THR A 124 14.08 -2.65 -0.68
C THR A 124 13.45 -3.98 -1.11
N ILE A 125 12.52 -3.96 -2.05
CA ILE A 125 11.86 -5.18 -2.54
C ILE A 125 12.86 -6.13 -3.21
N VAL A 126 13.76 -5.61 -4.04
CA VAL A 126 14.81 -6.42 -4.69
C VAL A 126 15.72 -7.05 -3.65
N LEU A 127 16.15 -6.31 -2.62
CA LEU A 127 17.01 -6.84 -1.57
C LEU A 127 16.28 -7.89 -0.70
N LEU A 128 14.98 -7.70 -0.42
CA LEU A 128 14.18 -8.71 0.26
C LEU A 128 14.09 -10.01 -0.56
N ALA A 129 13.89 -9.89 -1.88
CA ALA A 129 13.86 -11.06 -2.77
C ALA A 129 15.21 -11.80 -2.79
N LEU A 130 16.32 -11.08 -2.63
CA LEU A 130 17.68 -11.63 -2.61
C LEU A 130 18.19 -11.98 -1.20
N ALA A 131 17.44 -11.67 -0.15
CA ALA A 131 17.88 -11.77 1.23
C ALA A 131 18.48 -13.14 1.57
N ASN A 132 17.82 -14.22 1.17
CA ASN A 132 18.28 -15.58 1.42
C ASN A 132 19.57 -15.94 0.67
N PHE A 133 19.73 -15.42 -0.56
CA PHE A 133 20.96 -15.64 -1.33
C PHE A 133 22.14 -14.87 -0.74
N LEU A 134 21.87 -13.72 -0.13
CA LEU A 134 22.87 -12.85 0.48
C LEU A 134 23.15 -13.24 1.96
N GLY A 135 22.34 -14.12 2.54
CA GLY A 135 22.47 -14.52 3.94
C GLY A 135 22.07 -13.43 4.94
N PHE A 136 21.25 -12.48 4.52
CA PHE A 136 20.74 -11.41 5.39
C PHE A 136 19.35 -11.73 5.92
N GLU A 137 19.14 -11.38 7.20
CA GLU A 137 17.83 -11.41 7.82
C GLU A 137 16.91 -10.35 7.22
N MET A 138 15.68 -10.72 6.81
CA MET A 138 14.73 -9.80 6.18
C MET A 138 14.40 -8.59 7.04
N TRP A 139 14.26 -8.80 8.37
CA TRP A 139 14.01 -7.70 9.32
C TRP A 139 15.14 -6.67 9.35
N LEU A 140 16.39 -7.11 9.18
CA LEU A 140 17.55 -6.21 9.17
C LEU A 140 17.51 -5.31 7.93
N ILE A 141 17.20 -5.87 6.75
CA ILE A 141 17.04 -5.10 5.52
C ILE A 141 15.95 -4.04 5.70
N THR A 142 14.78 -4.44 6.19
CA THR A 142 13.66 -3.50 6.41
C THR A 142 14.00 -2.42 7.43
N ALA A 143 14.67 -2.76 8.53
CA ALA A 143 15.08 -1.82 9.56
C ALA A 143 16.09 -0.78 9.02
N ILE A 144 17.10 -1.23 8.28
CA ILE A 144 18.11 -0.34 7.67
C ILE A 144 17.42 0.63 6.68
N PHE A 145 16.57 0.10 5.81
CA PHE A 145 15.87 0.93 4.81
C PHE A 145 14.86 1.88 5.46
N ALA A 146 14.14 1.47 6.50
CA ALA A 146 13.28 2.37 7.26
C ALA A 146 14.09 3.52 7.91
N LEU A 147 15.24 3.18 8.51
CA LEU A 147 16.12 4.19 9.12
C LEU A 147 16.69 5.16 8.08
N THR A 148 17.21 4.66 6.96
CA THR A 148 17.79 5.52 5.91
C THR A 148 16.75 6.44 5.29
N MET A 149 15.52 5.96 5.05
CA MET A 149 14.43 6.80 4.54
C MET A 149 14.01 7.86 5.57
N THR A 150 13.93 7.49 6.84
CA THR A 150 13.60 8.43 7.93
C THR A 150 14.67 9.52 8.05
N LEU A 151 15.96 9.16 8.00
CA LEU A 151 17.06 10.12 8.02
C LEU A 151 17.03 11.03 6.78
N PHE A 152 16.79 10.46 5.60
CA PHE A 152 16.63 11.27 4.39
C PHE A 152 15.51 12.29 4.52
N LEU A 153 14.34 11.88 5.00
CA LEU A 153 13.18 12.75 5.22
C LEU A 153 13.50 13.85 6.26
N ALA A 154 14.24 13.50 7.32
CA ALA A 154 14.65 14.46 8.34
C ALA A 154 15.55 15.55 7.75
N VAL A 155 16.62 15.15 7.06
CA VAL A 155 17.56 16.08 6.42
C VAL A 155 16.86 16.91 5.35
N TYR A 156 16.05 16.27 4.52
CA TYR A 156 15.31 16.95 3.45
C TYR A 156 14.33 17.99 3.99
N SER A 157 13.60 17.64 5.06
CA SER A 157 12.70 18.56 5.78
C SER A 157 13.42 19.80 6.33
N LEU A 158 14.62 19.60 6.90
CA LEU A 158 15.45 20.70 7.41
C LEU A 158 15.92 21.64 6.27
N ILE A 159 16.38 21.06 5.15
CA ILE A 159 16.88 21.83 4.00
C ILE A 159 15.75 22.63 3.35
N LYS A 160 14.59 22.02 3.13
CA LYS A 160 13.44 22.66 2.47
C LYS A 160 12.63 23.57 3.40
N LYS A 161 12.94 23.59 4.71
CA LYS A 161 12.15 24.30 5.74
C LYS A 161 10.66 23.93 5.70
N LYS A 162 10.32 22.75 5.19
CA LYS A 162 8.96 22.16 5.18
C LYS A 162 8.90 21.05 6.20
N ASN A 163 7.89 21.06 7.06
CA ASN A 163 7.74 20.04 8.10
C ASN A 163 7.10 18.76 7.55
N HIS A 164 7.79 18.05 6.65
CA HIS A 164 7.31 16.79 6.08
C HIS A 164 7.13 15.70 7.15
N ILE A 165 8.02 15.65 8.13
CA ILE A 165 7.98 14.66 9.22
C ILE A 165 6.76 14.88 10.10
N GLY A 166 6.52 16.11 10.55
CA GLY A 166 5.38 16.44 11.39
C GLY A 166 4.05 16.07 10.73
N HIS A 167 3.89 16.37 9.44
CA HIS A 167 2.69 15.99 8.69
C HIS A 167 2.54 14.47 8.54
N THR A 168 3.62 13.71 8.42
CA THR A 168 3.59 12.25 8.33
C THR A 168 3.16 11.64 9.67
N PHE A 169 3.75 12.10 10.78
CA PHE A 169 3.39 11.59 12.11
C PHE A 169 1.97 11.97 12.55
N ILE A 170 1.49 13.17 12.21
CA ILE A 170 0.11 13.60 12.54
C ILE A 170 -0.93 12.77 11.77
N ARG A 171 -0.57 12.25 10.59
CA ARG A 171 -1.45 11.41 9.77
C ARG A 171 -1.40 9.93 10.15
N LEU A 172 -0.47 9.51 11.02
CA LEU A 172 -0.49 8.15 11.56
C LEU A 172 -1.74 8.01 12.45
N PRO A 173 -2.64 7.08 12.11
CA PRO A 173 -3.80 6.86 12.96
C PRO A 173 -3.33 6.38 14.33
N SER A 174 -3.73 7.08 15.38
CA SER A 174 -3.40 6.75 16.77
C SER A 174 -3.80 5.31 17.16
N SER A 175 -4.78 4.75 16.42
CA SER A 175 -5.21 3.36 16.58
C SER A 175 -4.16 2.31 16.16
N LEU A 176 -3.08 2.70 15.47
CA LEU A 176 -1.97 1.80 15.11
C LEU A 176 -0.85 1.79 16.16
N ILE A 177 -0.94 2.64 17.19
CA ILE A 177 0.00 2.57 18.32
C ILE A 177 -0.47 1.40 19.18
N PRO A 178 0.28 0.30 19.29
CA PRO A 178 -0.11 -0.81 20.14
C PRO A 178 -0.14 -0.33 21.61
N PHE A 179 -1.19 -0.76 22.32
CA PHE A 179 -1.37 -0.51 23.75
C PHE A 179 -0.28 -1.18 24.57
#